data_386a114cc4cb6bec788179dc09cbb2b6
#
_entry.id   386a114cc4cb6bec788179dc09cbb2b6
#
_cell.length_a   1.000
_cell.length_b   1.000
_cell.length_c   1.000
_cell.angle_alpha   90.00
_cell.angle_beta   90.00
_cell.angle_gamma   90.00
#
_symmetry.space_group_name_H-M   'P 1'
#
loop_
_entity.id
_entity.type
_entity.pdbx_description
1 polymer ?
#
loop_
_entity_poly.entity_id
_entity_poly.type
_entity_poly.pdbx_seq_one_letter_code
_entity_poly.pdbx_strand_id
1 'polypeptide(L)'
;MSRKKAIFLYLLGTLGQIWLISIIVFVLRHLGMVVDYRTPMGILAIGIGGVSSALWGTIIAVRYKKYSTKKILKDFFTIKQNRGSYLFVIVFLFLDFCYVAFDGELAFNTWYIPIILFLKAILFGGIEEVGWRYVFQPIMMERHSYISSTLFTFVPWGI
;
A
#
# COMPACT_ATOMS: atom_id res chain seq x y z
N MET A 1 -0.07 -15.20 19.63
CA MET A 1 0.62 -13.88 19.72
C MET A 1 -0.36 -12.88 20.33
N SER A 2 0.08 -12.00 21.25
CA SER A 2 -0.79 -10.97 21.81
C SER A 2 -1.03 -9.84 20.78
N ARG A 3 -2.16 -9.10 20.94
CA ARG A 3 -2.50 -7.95 20.09
C ARG A 3 -1.41 -6.87 20.09
N LYS A 4 -0.91 -6.50 21.28
CA LYS A 4 0.18 -5.50 21.41
C LYS A 4 1.42 -5.93 20.64
N LYS A 5 1.80 -7.20 20.74
CA LYS A 5 2.94 -7.76 20.01
C LYS A 5 2.69 -7.77 18.49
N ALA A 6 1.46 -8.03 18.05
CA ALA A 6 1.09 -7.99 16.64
C ALA A 6 1.25 -6.58 16.06
N ILE A 7 0.71 -5.56 16.75
CA ILE A 7 0.82 -4.15 16.36
C ILE A 7 2.30 -3.72 16.32
N PHE A 8 3.05 -4.00 17.39
CA PHE A 8 4.47 -3.64 17.48
C PHE A 8 5.29 -4.26 16.35
N LEU A 9 5.15 -5.56 16.11
CA LEU A 9 5.88 -6.26 15.06
C LEU A 9 5.49 -5.79 13.65
N TYR A 10 4.21 -5.46 13.46
CA TYR A 10 3.76 -4.91 12.19
C TYR A 10 4.43 -3.56 11.91
N LEU A 11 4.33 -2.62 12.85
CA LEU A 11 4.89 -1.28 12.69
C LEU A 11 6.42 -1.31 12.61
N LEU A 12 7.08 -2.05 13.50
CA LEU A 12 8.54 -2.18 13.49
C LEU A 12 9.03 -2.81 12.17
N GLY A 13 8.35 -3.84 11.70
CA GLY A 13 8.72 -4.50 10.45
C GLY A 13 8.49 -3.62 9.24
N THR A 14 7.30 -3.01 9.14
CA THR A 14 6.94 -2.16 7.99
C THR A 14 7.81 -0.91 7.93
N LEU A 15 7.83 -0.12 9.01
CA LEU A 15 8.60 1.13 9.05
C LEU A 15 10.11 0.86 9.08
N GLY A 16 10.55 -0.15 9.82
CA GLY A 16 11.97 -0.54 9.87
C GLY A 16 12.50 -0.96 8.52
N GLN A 17 11.72 -1.69 7.72
CA GLN A 17 12.10 -2.05 6.35
C GLN A 17 12.19 -0.81 5.45
N ILE A 18 11.21 0.10 5.50
CA ILE A 18 11.20 1.35 4.72
C ILE A 18 12.44 2.19 5.10
N TRP A 19 12.66 2.40 6.39
CA TRP A 19 13.80 3.19 6.87
C TRP A 19 15.14 2.56 6.50
N LEU A 20 15.26 1.24 6.61
CA LEU A 20 16.49 0.54 6.19
C LEU A 20 16.78 0.79 4.70
N ILE A 21 15.79 0.63 3.84
CA ILE A 21 15.93 0.90 2.41
C ILE A 21 16.29 2.38 2.17
N SER A 22 15.63 3.31 2.86
CA SER A 22 15.91 4.74 2.73
C SER A 22 17.35 5.08 3.14
N ILE A 23 17.86 4.49 4.22
CA ILE A 23 19.24 4.66 4.66
C ILE A 23 20.21 4.09 3.60
N ILE A 24 19.93 2.90 3.07
CA ILE A 24 20.76 2.31 2.01
C ILE A 24 20.81 3.23 0.78
N VAL A 25 19.66 3.71 0.32
CA VAL A 25 19.57 4.64 -0.81
C VAL A 25 20.34 5.93 -0.53
N PHE A 26 20.20 6.48 0.67
CA PHE A 26 20.95 7.67 1.10
C PHE A 26 22.46 7.45 1.03
N VAL A 27 22.96 6.34 1.58
CA VAL A 27 24.39 5.99 1.54
C VAL A 27 24.89 5.82 0.11
N LEU A 28 24.15 5.08 -0.73
CA LEU A 28 24.52 4.88 -2.14
C LEU A 28 24.62 6.20 -2.91
N ARG A 29 23.67 7.11 -2.67
CA ARG A 29 23.75 8.47 -3.27
C ARG A 29 24.96 9.25 -2.79
N HIS A 30 25.31 9.13 -1.51
CA HIS A 30 26.51 9.77 -0.94
C HIS A 30 27.82 9.22 -1.52
N LEU A 31 27.81 7.96 -1.94
CA LEU A 31 28.92 7.32 -2.66
C LEU A 31 28.95 7.65 -4.17
N GLY A 32 28.14 8.60 -4.63
CA GLY A 32 28.09 9.05 -6.02
C GLY A 32 27.25 8.18 -6.96
N MET A 33 26.49 7.19 -6.43
CA MET A 33 25.63 6.38 -7.27
C MET A 33 24.30 7.11 -7.56
N VAL A 34 23.85 7.07 -8.81
CA VAL A 34 22.54 7.60 -9.18
C VAL A 34 21.47 6.55 -8.82
N VAL A 35 20.72 6.83 -7.77
CA VAL A 35 19.59 5.98 -7.32
C VAL A 35 18.31 6.81 -7.35
N ASP A 36 17.53 6.67 -8.43
CA ASP A 36 16.25 7.32 -8.62
C ASP A 36 15.22 6.34 -9.22
N TYR A 37 13.97 6.78 -9.38
CA TYR A 37 12.87 5.96 -9.89
C TYR A 37 13.08 5.46 -11.34
N ARG A 38 14.12 5.94 -12.06
CA ARG A 38 14.46 5.53 -13.43
C ARG A 38 15.62 4.54 -13.45
N THR A 39 16.36 4.40 -12.37
CA THR A 39 17.47 3.46 -12.28
C THR A 39 16.99 2.08 -11.78
N PRO A 40 17.63 0.97 -12.20
CA PRO A 40 17.29 -0.37 -11.69
C PRO A 40 17.38 -0.45 -10.15
N MET A 41 18.38 0.19 -9.56
CA MET A 41 18.55 0.25 -8.10
C MET A 41 17.40 1.00 -7.41
N GLY A 42 16.96 2.12 -7.97
CA GLY A 42 15.84 2.88 -7.43
C GLY A 42 14.52 2.13 -7.58
N ILE A 43 14.29 1.46 -8.71
CA ILE A 43 13.10 0.59 -8.91
C ILE A 43 13.08 -0.54 -7.89
N LEU A 44 14.23 -1.21 -7.64
CA LEU A 44 14.34 -2.25 -6.61
C LEU A 44 14.07 -1.69 -5.21
N ALA A 45 14.64 -0.53 -4.87
CA ALA A 45 14.42 0.11 -3.57
C ALA A 45 12.94 0.44 -3.35
N ILE A 46 12.27 1.05 -4.34
CA ILE A 46 10.83 1.35 -4.30
C ILE A 46 10.02 0.05 -4.18
N GLY A 47 10.36 -0.98 -4.96
CA GLY A 47 9.67 -2.27 -4.92
C GLY A 47 9.78 -2.95 -3.55
N ILE A 48 10.99 -3.04 -2.98
CA ILE A 48 11.23 -3.65 -1.68
C ILE A 48 10.60 -2.82 -0.55
N GLY A 49 10.70 -1.49 -0.61
CA GLY A 49 10.05 -0.60 0.35
C GLY A 49 8.54 -0.67 0.28
N GLY A 50 7.98 -0.58 -0.92
CA GLY A 50 6.52 -0.56 -1.16
C GLY A 50 5.80 -1.87 -0.79
N VAL A 51 6.45 -3.03 -0.87
CA VAL A 51 5.83 -4.30 -0.45
C VAL A 51 5.94 -4.55 1.07
N SER A 52 6.60 -3.67 1.84
CA SER A 52 6.86 -3.87 3.26
C SER A 52 5.57 -4.08 4.07
N SER A 53 4.56 -3.24 3.86
CA SER A 53 3.28 -3.32 4.58
C SER A 53 2.56 -4.64 4.28
N ALA A 54 2.55 -5.08 3.02
CA ALA A 54 1.94 -6.34 2.61
C ALA A 54 2.68 -7.55 3.17
N LEU A 55 4.01 -7.53 3.14
CA LEU A 55 4.85 -8.60 3.69
C LEU A 55 4.59 -8.77 5.19
N TRP A 56 4.78 -7.70 5.96
CA TRP A 56 4.56 -7.73 7.41
C TRP A 56 3.10 -7.94 7.77
N GLY A 57 2.17 -7.36 7.01
CA GLY A 57 0.74 -7.64 7.13
C GLY A 57 0.43 -9.12 6.96
N THR A 58 0.96 -9.75 5.91
CA THR A 58 0.78 -11.19 5.68
C THR A 58 1.33 -12.02 6.83
N ILE A 59 2.55 -11.71 7.33
CA ILE A 59 3.14 -12.38 8.48
C ILE A 59 2.24 -12.27 9.71
N ILE A 60 1.70 -11.09 9.99
CA ILE A 60 0.79 -10.86 11.11
C ILE A 60 -0.56 -11.54 10.90
N ALA A 61 -1.12 -11.50 9.70
CA ALA A 61 -2.36 -12.20 9.39
C ALA A 61 -2.24 -13.71 9.65
N VAL A 62 -1.14 -14.33 9.25
CA VAL A 62 -0.88 -15.75 9.48
C VAL A 62 -0.63 -16.04 10.97
N ARG A 63 0.17 -15.25 11.65
CA ARG A 63 0.60 -15.53 13.04
C ARG A 63 -0.42 -15.10 14.08
N TYR A 64 -1.13 -14.02 13.89
CA TYR A 64 -2.10 -13.46 14.84
C TYR A 64 -3.54 -13.84 14.49
N LYS A 65 -4.01 -13.55 13.27
CA LYS A 65 -5.37 -13.87 12.80
C LYS A 65 -5.55 -15.34 12.43
N LYS A 66 -4.46 -16.12 12.30
CA LYS A 66 -4.47 -17.53 11.86
C LYS A 66 -5.05 -17.72 10.45
N TYR A 67 -4.91 -16.73 9.60
CA TYR A 67 -5.33 -16.84 8.20
C TYR A 67 -4.33 -17.66 7.40
N SER A 68 -4.83 -18.46 6.46
CA SER A 68 -3.95 -19.10 5.46
C SER A 68 -3.56 -18.09 4.39
N THR A 69 -2.39 -18.25 3.81
CA THR A 69 -1.93 -17.42 2.67
C THR A 69 -2.93 -17.45 1.51
N LYS A 70 -3.52 -18.64 1.26
CA LYS A 70 -4.57 -18.82 0.24
C LYS A 70 -5.80 -17.96 0.51
N LYS A 71 -6.21 -17.83 1.80
CA LYS A 71 -7.31 -16.97 2.20
C LYS A 71 -6.99 -15.50 1.92
N ILE A 72 -5.78 -15.05 2.30
CA ILE A 72 -5.35 -13.65 2.09
C ILE A 72 -5.38 -13.30 0.60
N LEU A 73 -4.81 -14.16 -0.26
CA LEU A 73 -4.83 -13.97 -1.71
C LEU A 73 -6.26 -13.96 -2.27
N LYS A 74 -7.11 -14.90 -1.84
CA LYS A 74 -8.51 -14.95 -2.27
C LYS A 74 -9.25 -13.68 -1.88
N ASP A 75 -9.09 -13.20 -0.64
CA ASP A 75 -9.76 -12.00 -0.15
C ASP A 75 -9.27 -10.74 -0.91
N PHE A 76 -7.97 -10.67 -1.21
CA PHE A 76 -7.38 -9.58 -1.98
C PHE A 76 -7.96 -9.47 -3.40
N PHE A 77 -8.13 -10.60 -4.09
CA PHE A 77 -8.70 -10.62 -5.43
C PHE A 77 -10.23 -10.74 -5.45
N THR A 78 -10.89 -10.59 -4.31
CA THR A 78 -12.36 -10.66 -4.24
C THR A 78 -12.99 -9.39 -4.78
N ILE A 79 -13.68 -9.51 -5.92
CA ILE A 79 -14.45 -8.43 -6.53
C ILE A 79 -15.92 -8.36 -6.07
N LYS A 80 -16.36 -9.31 -5.23
CA LYS A 80 -17.72 -9.30 -4.69
C LYS A 80 -17.85 -8.28 -3.56
N GLN A 81 -18.27 -7.09 -3.90
CA GLN A 81 -18.53 -5.99 -2.96
C GLN A 81 -19.99 -5.55 -3.03
N ASN A 82 -20.44 -4.74 -2.08
CA ASN A 82 -21.77 -4.16 -2.14
C ASN A 82 -21.86 -3.11 -3.27
N ARG A 83 -23.09 -2.83 -3.74
CA ARG A 83 -23.33 -1.87 -4.82
C ARG A 83 -22.85 -0.46 -4.49
N GLY A 84 -22.94 -0.05 -3.21
CA GLY A 84 -22.48 1.27 -2.76
C GLY A 84 -20.96 1.43 -2.88
N SER A 85 -20.17 0.38 -2.64
CA SER A 85 -18.71 0.42 -2.82
C SER A 85 -18.34 0.64 -4.29
N TYR A 86 -19.02 -0.02 -5.22
CA TYR A 86 -18.80 0.19 -6.66
C TYR A 86 -19.20 1.60 -7.09
N LEU A 87 -20.37 2.08 -6.63
CA LEU A 87 -20.81 3.45 -6.92
C LEU A 87 -19.78 4.47 -6.43
N PHE A 88 -19.28 4.30 -5.21
CA PHE A 88 -18.27 5.17 -4.63
C PHE A 88 -16.99 5.21 -5.49
N VAL A 89 -16.46 4.04 -5.87
CA VAL A 89 -15.27 3.96 -6.74
C VAL A 89 -15.52 4.63 -8.09
N ILE A 90 -16.68 4.38 -8.71
CA ILE A 90 -17.04 4.98 -10.01
C ILE A 90 -17.11 6.51 -9.90
N VAL A 91 -17.74 7.05 -8.83
CA VAL A 91 -17.83 8.50 -8.62
C VAL A 91 -16.44 9.12 -8.45
N PHE A 92 -15.55 8.51 -7.65
CA PHE A 92 -14.19 9.02 -7.48
C PHE A 92 -13.38 8.95 -8.77
N LEU A 93 -13.42 7.84 -9.50
CA LEU A 93 -12.75 7.73 -10.79
C LEU A 93 -13.28 8.75 -11.81
N PHE A 94 -14.58 9.02 -11.79
CA PHE A 94 -15.18 10.04 -12.65
C PHE A 94 -14.69 11.44 -12.28
N LEU A 95 -14.64 11.78 -10.98
CA LEU A 95 -14.13 13.07 -10.50
C LEU A 95 -12.66 13.26 -10.86
N ASP A 96 -11.82 12.23 -10.64
CA ASP A 96 -10.41 12.26 -11.02
C ASP A 96 -10.23 12.46 -12.53
N PHE A 97 -11.01 11.73 -13.33
CA PHE A 97 -10.98 11.88 -14.78
C PHE A 97 -11.44 13.27 -15.24
N CYS A 98 -12.51 13.81 -14.64
CA CYS A 98 -12.97 15.17 -14.92
C CYS A 98 -11.90 16.21 -14.59
N TYR A 99 -11.26 16.09 -13.41
CA TYR A 99 -10.18 16.99 -13.01
C TYR A 99 -9.07 17.02 -14.06
N VAL A 100 -8.54 15.85 -14.44
CA VAL A 100 -7.48 15.74 -15.46
C VAL A 100 -7.93 16.26 -16.83
N ALA A 101 -9.18 16.01 -17.22
CA ALA A 101 -9.74 16.49 -18.50
C ALA A 101 -9.89 18.02 -18.55
N PHE A 102 -10.23 18.66 -17.41
CA PHE A 102 -10.36 20.13 -17.32
C PHE A 102 -9.01 20.83 -17.20
N ASP A 103 -8.01 20.19 -16.60
CA ASP A 103 -6.67 20.75 -16.45
C ASP A 103 -5.86 20.74 -17.76
N GLY A 104 -6.37 20.08 -18.79
CA GLY A 104 -5.80 20.10 -20.15
C GLY A 104 -4.50 19.34 -20.34
N GLU A 105 -4.00 18.68 -19.31
CA GLU A 105 -2.71 17.96 -19.32
C GLU A 105 -2.84 16.47 -19.71
N LEU A 106 -3.89 16.07 -20.43
CA LEU A 106 -3.99 14.73 -21.01
C LEU A 106 -3.02 14.54 -22.20
N ALA A 107 -1.74 14.78 -21.96
CA ALA A 107 -0.69 14.52 -22.96
C ALA A 107 -0.24 13.05 -22.93
N PHE A 108 -1.15 12.10 -23.17
CA PHE A 108 -0.75 10.73 -23.45
C PHE A 108 -0.36 10.59 -24.91
N ASN A 109 0.92 10.57 -25.20
CA ASN A 109 1.43 10.31 -26.55
C ASN A 109 1.07 8.90 -27.07
N THR A 110 0.53 8.02 -26.20
CA THR A 110 0.29 6.64 -26.55
C THR A 110 -0.92 6.10 -25.76
N TRP A 111 -1.89 5.51 -26.45
CA TRP A 111 -3.17 5.04 -25.90
C TRP A 111 -3.08 4.01 -24.78
N TYR A 112 -2.01 3.20 -24.72
CA TYR A 112 -1.84 2.15 -23.70
C TYR A 112 -1.22 2.67 -22.39
N ILE A 113 -0.63 3.86 -22.34
CA ILE A 113 0.00 4.43 -21.15
C ILE A 113 -0.98 4.51 -19.97
N PRO A 114 -2.22 5.02 -20.14
CA PRO A 114 -3.20 5.04 -19.04
C PRO A 114 -3.47 3.64 -18.46
N ILE A 115 -3.54 2.61 -19.31
CA ILE A 115 -3.76 1.23 -18.88
C ILE A 115 -2.59 0.73 -18.03
N ILE A 116 -1.35 0.99 -18.47
CA ILE A 116 -0.15 0.61 -17.71
C ILE A 116 -0.10 1.34 -16.37
N LEU A 117 -0.40 2.63 -16.34
CA LEU A 117 -0.44 3.43 -15.11
C LEU A 117 -1.52 2.93 -14.15
N PHE A 118 -2.69 2.61 -14.65
CA PHE A 118 -3.78 2.02 -13.87
C PHE A 118 -3.39 0.67 -13.27
N LEU A 119 -2.79 -0.23 -14.06
CA LEU A 119 -2.29 -1.51 -13.56
C LEU A 119 -1.19 -1.33 -12.50
N LYS A 120 -0.28 -0.37 -12.70
CA LYS A 120 0.72 -0.02 -11.69
C LYS A 120 0.08 0.49 -10.40
N ALA A 121 -0.90 1.38 -10.49
CA ALA A 121 -1.61 1.91 -9.32
C ALA A 121 -2.32 0.80 -8.53
N ILE A 122 -3.00 -0.13 -9.22
CA ILE A 122 -3.63 -1.29 -8.57
C ILE A 122 -2.58 -2.20 -7.92
N LEU A 123 -1.49 -2.52 -8.61
CA LEU A 123 -0.48 -3.43 -8.09
C LEU A 123 0.27 -2.81 -6.91
N PHE A 124 0.78 -1.62 -7.03
CA PHE A 124 1.57 -0.99 -5.97
C PHE A 124 0.69 -0.47 -4.83
N GLY A 125 -0.33 0.32 -5.12
CA GLY A 125 -1.25 0.84 -4.11
C GLY A 125 -2.10 -0.26 -3.47
N GLY A 126 -2.62 -1.20 -4.28
CA GLY A 126 -3.41 -2.31 -3.78
C GLY A 126 -2.64 -3.29 -2.90
N ILE A 127 -1.38 -3.60 -3.24
CA ILE A 127 -0.52 -4.48 -2.43
C ILE A 127 -0.28 -3.86 -1.05
N GLU A 128 -0.02 -2.56 -1.00
CA GLU A 128 0.19 -1.84 0.26
C GLU A 128 -1.03 -1.92 1.19
N GLU A 129 -2.24 -1.84 0.63
CA GLU A 129 -3.50 -1.91 1.38
C GLU A 129 -3.72 -3.27 2.09
N VAL A 130 -3.08 -4.35 1.63
CA VAL A 130 -3.09 -5.64 2.35
C VAL A 130 -2.56 -5.49 3.77
N GLY A 131 -1.51 -4.72 3.96
CA GLY A 131 -0.98 -4.47 5.30
C GLY A 131 -1.83 -3.52 6.12
N TRP A 132 -2.11 -2.35 5.59
CA TRP A 132 -2.76 -1.27 6.34
C TRP A 132 -4.25 -1.52 6.55
N ARG A 133 -5.01 -1.81 5.50
CA ARG A 133 -6.48 -1.91 5.56
C ARG A 133 -6.98 -3.30 5.87
N TYR A 134 -6.34 -4.33 5.33
CA TYR A 134 -6.82 -5.70 5.57
C TYR A 134 -6.34 -6.29 6.90
N VAL A 135 -5.16 -5.87 7.41
CA VAL A 135 -4.59 -6.45 8.63
C VAL A 135 -4.51 -5.46 9.78
N PHE A 136 -3.81 -4.35 9.62
CA PHE A 136 -3.50 -3.45 10.74
C PHE A 136 -4.73 -2.72 11.27
N GLN A 137 -5.52 -2.10 10.39
CA GLN A 137 -6.74 -1.39 10.80
C GLN A 137 -7.75 -2.31 11.53
N PRO A 138 -8.07 -3.55 11.06
CA PRO A 138 -8.93 -4.46 11.80
C PRO A 138 -8.38 -4.89 13.17
N ILE A 139 -7.06 -4.94 13.36
CA ILE A 139 -6.47 -5.19 14.68
C ILE A 139 -6.67 -3.99 15.60
N MET A 140 -6.59 -2.77 15.06
CA MET A 140 -6.89 -1.56 15.83
C MET A 140 -8.37 -1.50 16.22
N MET A 141 -9.28 -1.88 15.31
CA MET A 141 -10.73 -1.91 15.55
C MET A 141 -11.17 -2.91 16.63
N GLU A 142 -10.33 -3.84 17.05
CA GLU A 142 -10.64 -4.73 18.18
C GLU A 142 -10.85 -3.96 19.51
N ARG A 143 -10.35 -2.73 19.64
CA ARG A 143 -10.46 -1.90 20.87
C ARG A 143 -10.77 -0.43 20.63
N HIS A 144 -10.86 0.01 19.40
CA HIS A 144 -11.09 1.40 19.03
C HIS A 144 -12.24 1.49 18.06
N SER A 145 -12.90 2.64 18.01
CA SER A 145 -13.91 2.93 16.99
C SER A 145 -13.28 2.91 15.60
N TYR A 146 -14.10 2.81 14.56
CA TYR A 146 -13.65 2.87 13.17
C TYR A 146 -12.83 4.15 12.90
N ILE A 147 -13.34 5.31 13.34
CA ILE A 147 -12.68 6.62 13.13
C ILE A 147 -11.31 6.64 13.82
N SER A 148 -11.23 6.26 15.11
CA SER A 148 -9.96 6.22 15.83
C SER A 148 -8.97 5.24 15.20
N SER A 149 -9.44 4.08 14.76
CA SER A 149 -8.60 3.07 14.09
C SER A 149 -8.06 3.58 12.75
N THR A 150 -8.87 4.32 12.00
CA THR A 150 -8.46 4.95 10.74
C THR A 150 -7.38 5.99 10.99
N LEU A 151 -7.56 6.86 11.98
CA LEU A 151 -6.55 7.87 12.37
C LEU A 151 -5.24 7.20 12.81
N PHE A 152 -5.30 6.18 13.66
CA PHE A 152 -4.11 5.42 14.09
C PHE A 152 -3.42 4.68 12.94
N THR A 153 -4.16 4.33 11.89
CA THR A 153 -3.57 3.72 10.68
C THR A 153 -2.95 4.79 9.79
N PHE A 154 -3.60 5.95 9.67
CA PHE A 154 -3.16 7.04 8.80
C PHE A 154 -1.82 7.65 9.25
N VAL A 155 -1.61 7.83 10.56
CA VAL A 155 -0.38 8.44 11.10
C VAL A 155 0.88 7.67 10.68
N PRO A 156 1.02 6.35 10.93
CA PRO A 156 2.20 5.62 10.51
C PRO A 156 2.26 5.37 8.99
N TRP A 157 1.12 5.46 8.28
CA TRP A 157 1.09 5.35 6.82
C TRP A 157 1.66 6.60 6.14
N GLY A 158 1.49 7.78 6.75
CA GLY A 158 1.97 9.06 6.22
C GLY A 158 3.43 9.40 6.55
N ILE A 159 4.17 8.51 7.28
CA ILE A 159 5.60 8.65 7.59
C ILE A 159 6.46 8.01 6.51
#